data_9103aacaaf46fc0151ccb23c0b7926a3
#
_entry.id   9103aacaaf46fc0151ccb23c0b7926a3
#
_cell.length_a   1.000
_cell.length_b   1.000
_cell.length_c   1.000
_cell.angle_alpha   90.00
_cell.angle_beta   90.00
_cell.angle_gamma   90.00
#
_symmetry.space_group_name_H-M   'P 1'
#
loop_
_entity.id
_entity.type
_entity.pdbx_description
1 polymer ?
#
loop_
_entity_poly.entity_id
_entity_poly.type
_entity_poly.pdbx_seq_one_letter_code
_entity_poly.pdbx_strand_id
1 'polypeptide(L)'
;SGVFESIRVLLKWHIQDPPSLTEMVRNDGAQDYQGNRNPMIDFPELAIEVFANYNKITRYSVTYHVAEQVSPRYMHTLSDGFITYLTSSDGSHPANVEVKGAKAEYDASLGRLIISNVTGNVTIGSDTATSLEDVSADATMPCEVYNISGKLLSTTDDLSSVLESLGTGLY
;
A
#
# COMPACT_ATOMS: atom_id res chain seq x y z
N SER A 1 -21.88 -3.21 -33.13
CA SER A 1 -20.83 -2.14 -33.05
C SER A 1 -21.05 -1.31 -31.83
N GLY A 2 -20.18 -1.45 -30.84
CA GLY A 2 -20.28 -0.68 -29.59
C GLY A 2 -19.97 0.79 -29.84
N VAL A 3 -20.84 1.65 -29.33
CA VAL A 3 -20.68 3.11 -29.36
C VAL A 3 -19.66 3.56 -28.29
N PHE A 4 -19.21 2.64 -27.43
CA PHE A 4 -18.32 2.91 -26.31
C PHE A 4 -16.93 2.29 -26.54
N GLU A 5 -15.92 2.99 -26.04
CA GLU A 5 -14.56 2.47 -25.95
C GLU A 5 -14.52 1.16 -25.13
N SER A 6 -13.48 0.35 -25.36
CA SER A 6 -13.33 -0.89 -24.59
C SER A 6 -13.19 -0.58 -23.11
N ILE A 7 -13.69 -1.48 -22.26
CA ILE A 7 -13.55 -1.35 -20.80
C ILE A 7 -12.08 -1.18 -20.37
N ARG A 8 -11.13 -1.76 -21.10
CA ARG A 8 -9.70 -1.59 -20.86
C ARG A 8 -9.27 -0.12 -21.01
N VAL A 9 -9.76 0.58 -22.02
CA VAL A 9 -9.43 2.01 -22.25
C VAL A 9 -10.04 2.86 -21.14
N LEU A 10 -11.27 2.58 -20.72
CA LEU A 10 -11.91 3.30 -19.61
C LEU A 10 -11.15 3.09 -18.28
N LEU A 11 -10.74 1.87 -18.00
CA LEU A 11 -9.92 1.57 -16.82
C LEU A 11 -8.56 2.26 -16.88
N LYS A 12 -7.92 2.28 -18.05
CA LYS A 12 -6.67 3.02 -18.23
C LYS A 12 -6.83 4.49 -17.90
N TRP A 13 -7.85 5.16 -18.40
CA TRP A 13 -8.11 6.56 -18.09
C TRP A 13 -8.38 6.77 -16.61
N HIS A 14 -9.19 5.92 -16.00
CA HIS A 14 -9.53 6.00 -14.58
C HIS A 14 -8.30 5.93 -13.65
N ILE A 15 -7.34 5.05 -13.95
CA ILE A 15 -6.13 4.89 -13.12
C ILE A 15 -5.03 5.92 -13.41
N GLN A 16 -5.06 6.55 -14.59
CA GLN A 16 -4.11 7.60 -14.97
C GLN A 16 -4.56 9.01 -14.57
N ASP A 17 -5.84 9.16 -14.23
CA ASP A 17 -6.44 10.42 -13.78
C ASP A 17 -7.28 10.14 -12.51
N PRO A 18 -6.63 10.01 -11.35
CA PRO A 18 -7.33 9.75 -10.10
C PRO A 18 -8.20 10.95 -9.70
N PRO A 19 -9.32 10.71 -8.98
CA PRO A 19 -10.27 11.75 -8.62
C PRO A 19 -9.63 12.93 -7.90
N SER A 20 -9.93 14.12 -8.37
CA SER A 20 -9.48 15.38 -7.79
C SER A 20 -10.33 15.76 -6.55
N LEU A 21 -9.83 16.69 -5.73
CA LEU A 21 -10.61 17.26 -4.62
C LEU A 21 -11.95 17.86 -5.09
N THR A 22 -11.99 18.46 -6.28
CA THR A 22 -13.23 19.02 -6.85
C THR A 22 -14.25 17.92 -7.12
N GLU A 23 -13.82 16.76 -7.60
CA GLU A 23 -14.71 15.61 -7.83
C GLU A 23 -15.20 15.01 -6.52
N MET A 24 -14.34 14.94 -5.50
CA MET A 24 -14.73 14.50 -4.15
C MET A 24 -15.82 15.43 -3.55
N VAL A 25 -15.64 16.76 -3.63
CA VAL A 25 -16.66 17.74 -3.18
C VAL A 25 -17.95 17.62 -3.97
N ARG A 26 -17.87 17.38 -5.28
CA ARG A 26 -19.08 17.13 -6.09
C ARG A 26 -19.78 15.83 -5.69
N ASN A 27 -19.02 14.81 -5.31
CA ASN A 27 -19.55 13.54 -4.82
C ASN A 27 -20.29 13.72 -3.49
N ASP A 28 -19.78 14.60 -2.60
CA ASP A 28 -20.48 15.02 -1.37
C ASP A 28 -21.81 15.70 -1.68
N GLY A 29 -21.79 16.69 -2.56
CA GLY A 29 -23.02 17.38 -2.98
C GLY A 29 -24.02 16.46 -3.68
N ALA A 30 -23.57 15.49 -4.46
CA ALA A 30 -24.44 14.50 -5.08
C ALA A 30 -25.12 13.61 -4.03
N GLN A 31 -24.44 13.25 -2.96
CA GLN A 31 -25.02 12.50 -1.84
C GLN A 31 -26.20 13.24 -1.21
N ASP A 32 -26.11 14.55 -1.03
CA ASP A 32 -27.17 15.36 -0.43
C ASP A 32 -28.47 15.33 -1.26
N TYR A 33 -28.35 15.21 -2.59
CA TYR A 33 -29.50 15.17 -3.50
C TYR A 33 -29.99 13.77 -3.85
N GLN A 34 -29.08 12.80 -3.97
CA GLN A 34 -29.38 11.45 -4.47
C GLN A 34 -29.44 10.40 -3.33
N GLY A 35 -28.93 10.75 -2.14
CA GLY A 35 -28.85 9.84 -1.00
C GLY A 35 -27.76 8.77 -1.11
N ASN A 36 -26.91 8.81 -2.14
CA ASN A 36 -25.78 7.88 -2.32
C ASN A 36 -24.57 8.59 -2.92
N ARG A 37 -23.40 7.97 -2.76
CA ARG A 37 -22.12 8.41 -3.29
C ARG A 37 -21.69 7.53 -4.47
N ASN A 38 -20.85 8.07 -5.34
CA ASN A 38 -20.16 7.26 -6.33
C ASN A 38 -18.94 6.60 -5.69
N PRO A 39 -18.94 5.26 -5.47
CA PRO A 39 -17.83 4.57 -4.83
C PRO A 39 -16.52 4.62 -5.63
N MET A 40 -16.58 4.84 -6.95
CA MET A 40 -15.38 4.95 -7.79
C MET A 40 -14.66 6.29 -7.64
N ILE A 41 -15.27 7.27 -6.97
CA ILE A 41 -14.63 8.52 -6.58
C ILE A 41 -14.02 8.39 -5.19
N ASP A 42 -14.73 7.74 -4.24
CA ASP A 42 -14.24 7.54 -2.88
C ASP A 42 -13.12 6.48 -2.81
N PHE A 43 -13.22 5.43 -3.64
CA PHE A 43 -12.32 4.29 -3.70
C PHE A 43 -11.99 3.95 -5.16
N PRO A 44 -11.19 4.78 -5.85
CA PRO A 44 -10.91 4.61 -7.28
C PRO A 44 -10.24 3.27 -7.61
N GLU A 45 -9.51 2.69 -6.66
CA GLU A 45 -8.89 1.36 -6.79
C GLU A 45 -9.89 0.23 -7.05
N LEU A 46 -11.14 0.37 -6.60
CA LEU A 46 -12.19 -0.64 -6.80
C LEU A 46 -12.52 -0.87 -8.27
N ALA A 47 -12.32 0.12 -9.13
CA ALA A 47 -12.58 -0.04 -10.56
C ALA A 47 -11.76 -1.17 -11.17
N ILE A 48 -10.49 -1.31 -10.80
CA ILE A 48 -9.63 -2.41 -11.26
C ILE A 48 -10.11 -3.75 -10.70
N GLU A 49 -10.45 -3.80 -9.41
CA GLU A 49 -10.87 -5.04 -8.76
C GLU A 49 -12.17 -5.59 -9.36
N VAL A 50 -13.12 -4.70 -9.65
CA VAL A 50 -14.44 -5.10 -10.17
C VAL A 50 -14.37 -5.34 -11.68
N PHE A 51 -13.98 -4.34 -12.46
CA PHE A 51 -14.17 -4.38 -13.91
C PHE A 51 -13.06 -5.13 -14.65
N ALA A 52 -11.81 -5.05 -14.20
CA ALA A 52 -10.75 -5.83 -14.83
C ALA A 52 -10.92 -7.33 -14.53
N ASN A 53 -11.33 -7.69 -13.31
CA ASN A 53 -11.62 -9.07 -12.95
C ASN A 53 -12.78 -9.64 -13.77
N TYR A 54 -13.91 -8.95 -13.80
CA TYR A 54 -15.08 -9.37 -14.55
C TYR A 54 -14.78 -9.58 -16.06
N ASN A 55 -14.00 -8.70 -16.65
CA ASN A 55 -13.65 -8.75 -18.08
C ASN A 55 -12.38 -9.58 -18.37
N LYS A 56 -11.81 -10.27 -17.37
CA LYS A 56 -10.60 -11.12 -17.50
C LYS A 56 -9.40 -10.37 -18.10
N ILE A 57 -9.26 -9.09 -17.76
CA ILE A 57 -8.11 -8.27 -18.16
C ILE A 57 -6.92 -8.64 -17.27
N THR A 58 -5.75 -8.83 -17.87
CA THR A 58 -4.52 -9.14 -17.13
C THR A 58 -4.21 -8.04 -16.13
N ARG A 59 -3.99 -8.44 -14.87
CA ARG A 59 -3.65 -7.59 -13.74
C ARG A 59 -2.34 -8.06 -13.12
N TYR A 60 -1.63 -7.13 -12.52
CA TYR A 60 -0.41 -7.36 -11.75
C TYR A 60 -0.66 -6.93 -10.31
N SER A 61 -0.23 -7.73 -9.35
CA SER A 61 -0.36 -7.36 -7.93
C SER A 61 0.55 -6.20 -7.58
N VAL A 62 0.10 -5.36 -6.63
CA VAL A 62 0.88 -4.26 -6.07
C VAL A 62 1.06 -4.49 -4.58
N THR A 63 2.30 -4.54 -4.14
CA THR A 63 2.68 -4.72 -2.74
C THR A 63 3.37 -3.46 -2.23
N TYR A 64 3.09 -3.06 -1.01
CA TYR A 64 3.62 -1.84 -0.39
C TYR A 64 4.43 -2.19 0.85
N HIS A 65 5.70 -1.78 0.85
CA HIS A 65 6.64 -1.85 1.97
C HIS A 65 7.08 -0.43 2.34
N VAL A 66 6.10 0.40 2.64
CA VAL A 66 6.26 1.82 3.02
C VAL A 66 5.46 2.09 4.28
N ALA A 67 6.00 2.97 5.14
CA ALA A 67 5.33 3.41 6.37
C ALA A 67 4.30 4.53 6.08
N GLU A 68 4.43 5.19 4.95
CA GLU A 68 3.58 6.29 4.51
C GLU A 68 2.17 5.81 4.19
N GLN A 69 1.22 6.70 4.39
CA GLN A 69 -0.14 6.53 3.88
C GLN A 69 -0.11 6.66 2.35
N VAL A 70 -0.71 5.68 1.67
CA VAL A 70 -0.78 5.63 0.21
C VAL A 70 -2.22 5.81 -0.23
N SER A 71 -2.47 6.79 -1.11
CA SER A 71 -3.82 7.07 -1.61
C SER A 71 -3.78 7.58 -3.07
N PRO A 72 -4.58 7.00 -3.97
CA PRO A 72 -5.32 5.74 -3.83
C PRO A 72 -4.38 4.53 -3.68
N ARG A 73 -4.83 3.49 -2.97
CA ARG A 73 -4.02 2.29 -2.68
C ARG A 73 -4.50 1.12 -3.54
N TYR A 74 -3.91 0.95 -4.70
CA TYR A 74 -4.23 -0.12 -5.63
C TYR A 74 -3.65 -1.46 -5.16
N MET A 75 -4.47 -2.52 -5.07
CA MET A 75 -4.01 -3.90 -4.84
C MET A 75 -3.56 -4.57 -6.14
N HIS A 76 -4.14 -4.14 -7.26
CA HIS A 76 -3.75 -4.59 -8.60
C HIS A 76 -3.66 -3.41 -9.56
N THR A 77 -2.88 -3.58 -10.62
CA THR A 77 -2.75 -2.61 -11.71
C THR A 77 -2.78 -3.28 -13.08
N LEU A 78 -2.98 -2.48 -14.11
CA LEU A 78 -2.80 -2.88 -15.50
C LEU A 78 -1.36 -2.61 -15.96
N SER A 79 -0.99 -3.08 -17.16
CA SER A 79 0.32 -2.80 -17.76
C SER A 79 0.61 -1.31 -17.96
N ASP A 80 -0.43 -0.49 -18.03
CA ASP A 80 -0.33 0.97 -18.20
C ASP A 80 0.17 1.68 -16.92
N GLY A 81 0.01 1.05 -15.74
CA GLY A 81 0.40 1.61 -14.44
C GLY A 81 -0.68 2.48 -13.82
N PHE A 82 -0.32 3.29 -12.82
CA PHE A 82 -1.25 4.12 -12.05
C PHE A 82 -0.52 5.30 -11.41
N ILE A 83 -1.30 6.24 -10.86
CA ILE A 83 -0.81 7.36 -10.07
C ILE A 83 -1.29 7.20 -8.64
N THR A 84 -0.40 7.42 -7.68
CA THR A 84 -0.71 7.42 -6.25
C THR A 84 0.11 8.49 -5.53
N TYR A 85 -0.25 8.77 -4.28
CA TYR A 85 0.41 9.75 -3.43
C TYR A 85 0.85 9.10 -2.12
N LEU A 86 2.04 9.46 -1.64
CA LEU A 86 2.59 9.01 -0.38
C LEU A 86 2.69 10.20 0.57
N THR A 87 2.13 10.03 1.77
CA THR A 87 2.13 11.07 2.80
C THR A 87 2.47 10.44 4.15
N SER A 88 3.46 10.97 4.83
CA SER A 88 3.83 10.57 6.18
C SER A 88 2.80 11.07 7.20
N SER A 89 2.81 10.54 8.40
CA SER A 89 1.86 10.89 9.47
C SER A 89 1.93 12.37 9.90
N ASP A 90 3.06 13.04 9.66
CA ASP A 90 3.28 14.46 9.91
C ASP A 90 2.89 15.38 8.73
N GLY A 91 2.36 14.79 7.65
CA GLY A 91 1.98 15.49 6.42
C GLY A 91 3.14 15.73 5.45
N SER A 92 4.35 15.29 5.77
CA SER A 92 5.50 15.36 4.86
C SER A 92 5.45 14.24 3.81
N HIS A 93 6.38 14.28 2.87
CA HIS A 93 6.53 13.26 1.84
C HIS A 93 7.92 12.62 1.91
N PRO A 94 8.07 11.32 1.64
CA PRO A 94 9.38 10.68 1.59
C PRO A 94 10.28 11.33 0.53
N ALA A 95 11.59 11.37 0.79
CA ALA A 95 12.54 11.98 -0.14
C ALA A 95 12.72 11.18 -1.43
N ASN A 96 12.54 9.87 -1.35
CA ASN A 96 12.59 8.94 -2.48
C ASN A 96 11.71 7.71 -2.22
N VAL A 97 11.38 6.99 -3.28
CA VAL A 97 10.59 5.76 -3.23
C VAL A 97 11.21 4.75 -4.18
N GLU A 98 11.58 3.58 -3.66
CA GLU A 98 12.03 2.46 -4.49
C GLU A 98 10.82 1.75 -5.11
N VAL A 99 10.93 1.35 -6.39
CA VAL A 99 9.89 0.59 -7.07
C VAL A 99 10.52 -0.53 -7.88
N LYS A 100 9.98 -1.74 -7.74
CA LYS A 100 10.34 -2.93 -8.53
C LYS A 100 9.17 -3.36 -9.40
N GLY A 101 9.45 -3.96 -10.56
CA GLY A 101 8.44 -4.51 -11.48
C GLY A 101 7.82 -3.51 -12.47
N ALA A 102 8.15 -2.23 -12.37
CA ALA A 102 7.65 -1.18 -13.25
C ALA A 102 8.64 -0.01 -13.38
N LYS A 103 8.41 0.88 -14.36
CA LYS A 103 9.05 2.19 -14.39
C LYS A 103 8.32 3.11 -13.39
N ALA A 104 9.07 3.89 -12.62
CA ALA A 104 8.53 4.84 -11.66
C ALA A 104 9.12 6.24 -11.85
N GLU A 105 8.28 7.25 -11.64
CA GLU A 105 8.65 8.66 -11.55
C GLU A 105 8.06 9.21 -10.25
N TYR A 106 8.90 9.78 -9.38
CA TYR A 106 8.46 10.26 -8.07
C TYR A 106 8.76 11.75 -7.92
N ASP A 107 7.75 12.51 -7.54
CA ASP A 107 7.84 13.93 -7.20
C ASP A 107 7.68 14.10 -5.69
N ALA A 108 8.81 14.29 -5.00
CA ALA A 108 8.85 14.43 -3.55
C ALA A 108 8.15 15.71 -3.04
N SER A 109 7.99 16.74 -3.88
CA SER A 109 7.30 17.98 -3.47
C SER A 109 5.79 17.80 -3.32
N LEU A 110 5.24 16.84 -4.06
CA LEU A 110 3.81 16.50 -4.06
C LEU A 110 3.52 15.13 -3.43
N GLY A 111 4.56 14.37 -3.08
CA GLY A 111 4.41 12.97 -2.71
C GLY A 111 3.86 12.07 -3.82
N ARG A 112 3.89 12.55 -5.09
CA ARG A 112 3.24 11.90 -6.21
C ARG A 112 4.14 10.86 -6.85
N LEU A 113 3.65 9.62 -6.89
CA LEU A 113 4.30 8.49 -7.54
C LEU A 113 3.52 8.08 -8.78
N ILE A 114 4.19 8.09 -9.94
CA ILE A 114 3.66 7.66 -11.24
C ILE A 114 4.32 6.34 -11.57
N ILE A 115 3.53 5.28 -11.64
CA ILE A 115 3.94 3.95 -12.10
C ILE A 115 3.54 3.79 -13.56
N SER A 116 4.44 3.27 -14.38
CA SER A 116 4.21 3.01 -15.80
C SER A 116 4.99 1.80 -16.29
N ASN A 117 4.64 1.29 -17.49
CA ASN A 117 5.32 0.15 -18.12
C ASN A 117 5.45 -1.05 -17.18
N VAL A 118 4.33 -1.47 -16.58
CA VAL A 118 4.29 -2.60 -15.66
C VAL A 118 4.50 -3.90 -16.44
N THR A 119 5.54 -4.65 -16.10
CA THR A 119 5.92 -5.90 -16.75
C THR A 119 5.73 -7.13 -15.85
N GLY A 120 5.39 -6.92 -14.59
CA GLY A 120 5.19 -7.95 -13.59
C GLY A 120 4.56 -7.38 -12.33
N ASN A 121 4.56 -8.15 -11.24
CA ASN A 121 4.09 -7.66 -9.95
C ASN A 121 4.95 -6.48 -9.50
N VAL A 122 4.29 -5.46 -8.96
CA VAL A 122 4.91 -4.21 -8.53
C VAL A 122 5.13 -4.23 -7.03
N THR A 123 6.32 -3.85 -6.60
CA THR A 123 6.63 -3.61 -5.18
C THR A 123 7.03 -2.15 -5.01
N ILE A 124 6.39 -1.45 -4.09
CA ILE A 124 6.66 -0.06 -3.73
C ILE A 124 7.27 -0.03 -2.32
N GLY A 125 8.44 0.55 -2.19
CA GLY A 125 9.27 0.45 -1.00
C GLY A 125 10.28 -0.68 -1.09
N SER A 126 11.23 -0.74 -0.15
CA SER A 126 12.21 -1.79 -0.10
C SER A 126 11.68 -2.99 0.68
N ASP A 127 11.96 -4.21 0.17
CA ASP A 127 11.81 -5.48 0.91
C ASP A 127 12.82 -5.61 2.07
N THR A 128 13.53 -4.54 2.41
CA THR A 128 14.12 -4.53 3.73
C THR A 128 12.91 -4.60 4.68
N ALA A 129 12.49 -5.85 4.98
CA ALA A 129 12.09 -6.08 6.33
C ALA A 129 13.03 -5.21 7.15
N THR A 130 12.52 -4.26 7.89
CA THR A 130 13.18 -3.92 9.11
C THR A 130 13.23 -5.27 9.82
N SER A 131 14.27 -6.08 9.49
CA SER A 131 14.79 -6.93 10.51
C SER A 131 14.83 -5.99 11.70
N LEU A 132 14.39 -6.46 12.80
CA LEU A 132 14.70 -5.89 14.10
C LEU A 132 16.24 -5.99 14.26
N GLU A 133 17.00 -5.40 13.31
CA GLU A 133 18.40 -5.11 13.40
C GLU A 133 18.46 -3.87 14.25
N ASP A 134 18.93 -4.07 15.44
CA ASP A 134 19.16 -3.11 16.50
C ASP A 134 17.91 -2.47 17.11
N VAL A 135 17.06 -3.25 17.73
CA VAL A 135 16.92 -2.99 19.16
C VAL A 135 18.28 -3.41 19.77
N SER A 136 19.27 -2.52 19.75
CA SER A 136 20.31 -2.57 20.77
C SER A 136 19.52 -2.35 22.05
N ALA A 137 19.08 -3.44 22.67
CA ALA A 137 18.59 -3.43 24.01
C ALA A 137 19.70 -2.73 24.78
N ASP A 138 19.40 -1.52 25.29
CA ASP A 138 20.28 -0.90 26.27
C ASP A 138 20.48 -1.98 27.33
N ALA A 139 21.70 -2.52 27.40
CA ALA A 139 22.04 -3.77 28.07
C ALA A 139 21.85 -3.72 29.62
N THR A 140 20.96 -2.87 30.09
CA THR A 140 20.72 -2.56 31.49
C THR A 140 19.28 -2.76 31.98
N MET A 141 18.32 -3.14 31.09
CA MET A 141 16.96 -3.45 31.54
C MET A 141 16.65 -4.94 31.39
N PRO A 142 16.25 -5.63 32.45
CA PRO A 142 15.83 -7.03 32.35
C PRO A 142 14.59 -7.14 31.46
N CYS A 143 14.68 -8.04 30.48
CA CYS A 143 13.55 -8.38 29.62
C CYS A 143 12.69 -9.47 30.24
N GLU A 144 11.37 -9.29 30.27
CA GLU A 144 10.42 -10.31 30.68
C GLU A 144 9.84 -11.03 29.44
N VAL A 145 9.97 -12.34 29.39
CA VAL A 145 9.46 -13.16 28.29
C VAL A 145 8.20 -13.86 28.72
N TYR A 146 7.13 -13.64 27.97
CA TYR A 146 5.80 -14.25 28.20
C TYR A 146 5.44 -15.19 27.07
N ASN A 147 4.67 -16.24 27.35
CA ASN A 147 4.04 -17.02 26.31
C ASN A 147 2.77 -16.34 25.77
N ILE A 148 2.20 -16.91 24.69
CA ILE A 148 0.98 -16.38 24.05
C ILE A 148 -0.26 -16.35 24.96
N SER A 149 -0.25 -17.06 26.10
CA SER A 149 -1.31 -17.02 27.11
C SER A 149 -1.04 -16.00 28.22
N GLY A 150 0.00 -15.18 28.10
CA GLY A 150 0.35 -14.14 29.05
C GLY A 150 1.05 -14.65 30.33
N LYS A 151 1.55 -15.88 30.33
CA LYS A 151 2.32 -16.42 31.47
C LYS A 151 3.77 -16.04 31.30
N LEU A 152 4.36 -15.43 32.35
CA LEU A 152 5.80 -15.15 32.39
C LEU A 152 6.61 -16.45 32.32
N LEU A 153 7.52 -16.55 31.37
CA LEU A 153 8.43 -17.70 31.17
C LEU A 153 9.80 -17.44 31.78
N SER A 154 10.34 -16.25 31.61
CA SER A 154 11.65 -15.90 32.12
C SER A 154 11.81 -14.38 32.25
N THR A 155 12.71 -13.96 33.15
CA THR A 155 13.24 -12.60 33.21
C THR A 155 14.75 -12.70 32.99
N THR A 156 15.30 -11.97 32.02
CA THR A 156 16.72 -12.08 31.64
C THR A 156 17.28 -10.76 31.18
N ASP A 157 18.57 -10.56 31.42
CA ASP A 157 19.35 -9.44 30.87
C ASP A 157 19.92 -9.80 29.48
N ASP A 158 19.80 -11.07 29.06
CA ASP A 158 20.25 -11.57 27.76
C ASP A 158 19.14 -12.37 27.07
N LEU A 159 18.41 -11.70 26.17
CA LEU A 159 17.33 -12.27 25.41
C LEU A 159 17.80 -13.41 24.47
N SER A 160 19.02 -13.33 23.97
CA SER A 160 19.57 -14.32 23.03
C SER A 160 19.69 -15.70 23.65
N SER A 161 20.13 -15.75 24.91
CA SER A 161 20.28 -17.02 25.66
C SER A 161 18.95 -17.70 25.93
N VAL A 162 17.88 -16.94 26.14
CA VAL A 162 16.53 -17.48 26.35
C VAL A 162 15.92 -17.99 25.06
N LEU A 163 16.07 -17.26 23.95
CA LEU A 163 15.57 -17.71 22.64
C LEU A 163 16.22 -19.02 22.18
N GLU A 164 17.53 -19.19 22.42
CA GLU A 164 18.20 -20.45 22.17
C GLU A 164 17.69 -21.62 23.04
N SER A 165 17.34 -21.33 24.30
CA SER A 165 16.83 -22.33 25.23
C SER A 165 15.39 -22.77 24.96
N LEU A 166 14.58 -21.92 24.34
CA LEU A 166 13.17 -22.18 24.04
C LEU A 166 12.98 -23.02 22.76
N GLY A 167 14.03 -23.18 21.95
CA GLY A 167 13.97 -23.96 20.71
C GLY A 167 13.12 -23.30 19.63
N THR A 168 12.94 -23.97 18.48
CA THR A 168 12.19 -23.49 17.31
C THR A 168 10.68 -23.74 17.41
N GLY A 169 10.06 -23.45 18.54
CA GLY A 169 8.60 -23.49 18.73
C GLY A 169 7.95 -22.16 18.44
N LEU A 170 6.70 -22.17 17.93
CA LEU A 170 5.84 -20.99 17.90
C LEU A 170 5.42 -20.65 19.34
N TYR A 171 5.87 -19.52 19.84
CA TYR A 171 5.54 -19.01 21.19
C TYR A 171 4.53 -17.89 21.11
#